data_c2a9fa730e9f99fe298fa6cd096ca390
#
_entry.id   c2a9fa730e9f99fe298fa6cd096ca390
#
_cell.length_a   1.000
_cell.length_b   1.000
_cell.length_c   1.000
_cell.angle_alpha   90.00
_cell.angle_beta   90.00
_cell.angle_gamma   90.00
#
_symmetry.space_group_name_H-M   'P 1'
#
loop_
_entity.id
_entity.type
_entity.pdbx_description
1 polymer ?
#
loop_
_entity_poly.entity_id
_entity_poly.type
_entity_poly.pdbx_seq_one_letter_code
_entity_poly.pdbx_strand_id
1 'polypeptide(L)'
;RSRTEFADVIAEYKTENTEIGIDVSKWQGDIDFDALKSAGVEFVIIRVGTADGIDGEYLLDSKFKQNIEGANKAGIPVGIYFYSYANSKDRAIADAKWILKQIEGYQVDLPIAFDWENWSFYNEFNLSFFGLTDMANSFLSVVEDAGYEGMLYSSKTYLENIWLNTDYPVWLAHYTSKTNYAGAFSYWQLCNNGRVSGINGDVDINIRYLATE
;
A
#
# COMPACT_ATOMS: atom_id res chain seq x y z
N ARG A 1 4.16 -18.20 -17.39
CA ARG A 1 3.39 -17.52 -16.34
C ARG A 1 2.39 -16.58 -16.99
N SER A 2 1.10 -16.74 -16.69
CA SER A 2 0.07 -15.85 -17.20
C SER A 2 0.29 -14.42 -16.70
N ARG A 3 -0.01 -13.42 -17.55
CA ARG A 3 0.09 -11.99 -17.23
C ARG A 3 -1.31 -11.41 -17.16
N THR A 4 -1.49 -10.42 -16.29
CA THR A 4 -2.73 -9.67 -16.19
C THR A 4 -2.53 -8.29 -16.84
N GLU A 5 -3.17 -8.06 -17.96
CA GLU A 5 -3.04 -6.77 -18.66
C GLU A 5 -3.89 -5.70 -17.96
N PHE A 6 -3.31 -4.53 -17.72
CA PHE A 6 -3.99 -3.41 -17.06
C PHE A 6 -5.28 -3.01 -17.81
N ALA A 7 -5.25 -3.04 -19.15
CA ALA A 7 -6.42 -2.74 -19.98
C ALA A 7 -7.57 -3.72 -19.73
N ASP A 8 -7.28 -5.01 -19.48
CA ASP A 8 -8.29 -6.01 -19.16
C ASP A 8 -8.91 -5.76 -17.78
N VAL A 9 -8.13 -5.31 -16.83
CA VAL A 9 -8.62 -4.92 -15.49
C VAL A 9 -9.56 -3.72 -15.59
N ILE A 10 -9.20 -2.71 -16.39
CA ILE A 10 -10.08 -1.58 -16.65
C ILE A 10 -11.40 -2.08 -17.27
N ALA A 11 -11.34 -2.93 -18.29
CA ALA A 11 -12.52 -3.42 -18.97
C ALA A 11 -13.49 -4.19 -18.04
N GLU A 12 -12.95 -4.93 -17.07
CA GLU A 12 -13.75 -5.76 -16.17
C GLU A 12 -14.24 -5.02 -14.92
N TYR A 13 -13.41 -4.14 -14.34
CA TYR A 13 -13.66 -3.61 -12.98
C TYR A 13 -13.95 -2.12 -12.94
N LYS A 14 -13.67 -1.35 -13.99
CA LYS A 14 -13.90 0.10 -13.98
C LYS A 14 -15.40 0.41 -14.00
N THR A 15 -15.83 1.17 -12.99
CA THR A 15 -17.19 1.70 -12.89
C THR A 15 -17.12 3.18 -12.48
N GLU A 16 -18.26 3.86 -12.37
CA GLU A 16 -18.32 5.22 -11.83
C GLU A 16 -17.91 5.31 -10.34
N ASN A 17 -17.93 4.17 -9.63
CA ASN A 17 -17.60 4.09 -8.20
C ASN A 17 -16.23 3.43 -7.92
N THR A 18 -15.43 3.19 -8.95
CA THR A 18 -14.10 2.60 -8.81
C THR A 18 -13.04 3.41 -9.53
N GLU A 19 -11.81 3.28 -9.04
CA GLU A 19 -10.61 3.72 -9.74
C GLU A 19 -9.64 2.55 -9.83
N ILE A 20 -8.91 2.46 -10.94
CA ILE A 20 -7.91 1.41 -11.17
C ILE A 20 -6.54 2.03 -11.10
N GLY A 21 -5.67 1.43 -10.29
CA GLY A 21 -4.31 1.91 -10.09
C GLY A 21 -3.32 0.79 -9.79
N ILE A 22 -2.13 1.19 -9.40
CA ILE A 22 -1.01 0.28 -9.17
C ILE A 22 -0.31 0.62 -7.86
N ASP A 23 0.46 -0.33 -7.33
CA ASP A 23 1.45 -0.02 -6.32
C ASP A 23 2.84 -0.40 -6.80
N VAL A 24 3.84 0.40 -6.43
CA VAL A 24 5.20 0.33 -6.96
C VAL A 24 6.25 0.52 -5.87
N SER A 25 7.43 -0.03 -6.14
CA SER A 25 8.64 0.13 -5.35
C SER A 25 9.85 0.16 -6.29
N LYS A 26 11.04 0.08 -5.73
CA LYS A 26 12.28 -0.07 -6.52
C LYS A 26 12.25 -1.24 -7.51
N TRP A 27 11.45 -2.26 -7.23
CA TRP A 27 11.36 -3.47 -8.04
C TRP A 27 10.78 -3.23 -9.44
N GLN A 28 10.04 -2.15 -9.64
CA GLN A 28 9.53 -1.75 -10.95
C GLN A 28 10.54 -0.95 -11.78
N GLY A 29 11.71 -0.62 -11.19
CA GLY A 29 12.75 0.12 -11.89
C GLY A 29 12.35 1.54 -12.25
N ASP A 30 12.82 2.01 -13.41
CA ASP A 30 12.45 3.32 -13.93
C ASP A 30 11.06 3.27 -14.55
N ILE A 31 10.22 4.21 -14.16
CA ILE A 31 8.81 4.26 -14.55
C ILE A 31 8.55 5.52 -15.41
N ASP A 32 7.85 5.32 -16.52
CA ASP A 32 7.31 6.41 -17.32
C ASP A 32 5.89 6.74 -16.86
N PHE A 33 5.76 7.74 -15.98
CA PHE A 33 4.47 8.12 -15.40
C PHE A 33 3.50 8.74 -16.41
N ASP A 34 3.98 9.37 -17.46
CA ASP A 34 3.13 9.87 -18.55
C ASP A 34 2.49 8.71 -19.32
N ALA A 35 3.25 7.65 -19.57
CA ALA A 35 2.73 6.42 -20.16
C ALA A 35 1.71 5.73 -19.25
N LEU A 36 1.94 5.69 -17.94
CA LEU A 36 0.96 5.18 -16.96
C LEU A 36 -0.36 5.93 -17.06
N LYS A 37 -0.29 7.26 -17.06
CA LYS A 37 -1.49 8.11 -17.14
C LYS A 37 -2.24 7.88 -18.44
N SER A 38 -1.54 7.80 -19.56
CA SER A 38 -2.14 7.51 -20.87
C SER A 38 -2.77 6.12 -20.94
N ALA A 39 -2.24 5.15 -20.19
CA ALA A 39 -2.80 3.80 -20.09
C ALA A 39 -4.04 3.72 -19.19
N GLY A 40 -4.39 4.79 -18.48
CA GLY A 40 -5.56 4.84 -17.62
C GLY A 40 -5.29 4.56 -16.15
N VAL A 41 -4.03 4.63 -15.70
CA VAL A 41 -3.68 4.52 -14.27
C VAL A 41 -4.21 5.76 -13.55
N GLU A 42 -5.09 5.55 -12.58
CA GLU A 42 -5.81 6.63 -11.89
C GLU A 42 -5.20 6.98 -10.53
N PHE A 43 -4.38 6.09 -9.97
CA PHE A 43 -3.64 6.35 -8.74
C PHE A 43 -2.42 5.43 -8.65
N VAL A 44 -1.47 5.82 -7.81
CA VAL A 44 -0.30 5.00 -7.50
C VAL A 44 -0.02 5.02 -6.01
N ILE A 45 0.22 3.84 -5.41
CA ILE A 45 0.67 3.71 -4.03
C ILE A 45 2.17 3.38 -4.08
N ILE A 46 3.00 4.22 -3.48
CA ILE A 46 4.45 4.17 -3.63
C ILE A 46 5.10 3.73 -2.33
N ARG A 47 5.96 2.71 -2.39
CA ARG A 47 6.76 2.33 -1.22
C ARG A 47 7.74 3.44 -0.86
N VAL A 48 7.63 3.95 0.36
CA VAL A 48 8.60 4.92 0.87
C VAL A 48 9.86 4.22 1.37
N GLY A 49 9.73 3.05 1.95
CA GLY A 49 10.87 2.31 2.46
C GLY A 49 10.48 1.14 3.36
N THR A 50 11.45 0.72 4.13
CA THR A 50 11.37 -0.38 5.09
C THR A 50 12.44 -0.17 6.18
N ALA A 51 12.74 -1.20 6.95
CA ALA A 51 13.87 -1.23 7.86
C ALA A 51 14.72 -2.47 7.59
N ASP A 52 15.96 -2.47 8.08
CA ASP A 52 16.85 -3.63 8.03
C ASP A 52 16.53 -4.58 9.19
N GLY A 53 15.36 -5.22 9.11
CA GLY A 53 14.86 -6.12 10.14
C GLY A 53 14.29 -5.41 11.38
N ILE A 54 14.04 -6.21 12.42
CA ILE A 54 13.54 -5.72 13.72
C ILE A 54 14.55 -4.75 14.33
N ASP A 55 14.08 -3.57 14.73
CA ASP A 55 14.89 -2.48 15.29
C ASP A 55 16.09 -2.04 14.42
N GLY A 56 16.06 -2.43 13.13
CA GLY A 56 17.11 -2.06 12.18
C GLY A 56 17.03 -0.62 11.70
N GLU A 57 18.05 -0.19 10.95
CA GLU A 57 18.07 1.13 10.31
C GLU A 57 16.94 1.27 9.31
N TYR A 58 16.41 2.48 9.18
CA TYR A 58 15.45 2.78 8.13
C TYR A 58 16.12 2.84 6.77
N LEU A 59 15.47 2.21 5.79
CA LEU A 59 15.95 2.11 4.42
C LEU A 59 14.93 2.82 3.51
N LEU A 60 15.32 3.99 3.03
CA LEU A 60 14.53 4.67 1.99
C LEU A 60 14.56 3.82 0.72
N ASP A 61 13.40 3.58 0.12
CA ASP A 61 13.32 2.91 -1.17
C ASP A 61 14.13 3.71 -2.21
N SER A 62 15.04 3.03 -2.93
CA SER A 62 15.96 3.68 -3.84
C SER A 62 15.29 4.42 -5.01
N LYS A 63 14.03 4.12 -5.28
CA LYS A 63 13.22 4.77 -6.32
C LYS A 63 12.13 5.69 -5.74
N PHE A 64 12.04 5.81 -4.42
CA PHE A 64 10.97 6.59 -3.80
C PHE A 64 10.90 8.02 -4.33
N LYS A 65 12.01 8.74 -4.29
CA LYS A 65 12.06 10.16 -4.73
C LYS A 65 11.70 10.28 -6.21
N GLN A 66 12.31 9.43 -7.05
CA GLN A 66 12.03 9.41 -8.48
C GLN A 66 10.56 9.10 -8.75
N ASN A 67 9.97 8.13 -8.04
CA ASN A 67 8.59 7.73 -8.24
C ASN A 67 7.60 8.81 -7.79
N ILE A 68 7.78 9.37 -6.61
CA ILE A 68 6.84 10.40 -6.13
C ILE A 68 6.93 11.70 -6.92
N GLU A 69 8.13 12.10 -7.31
CA GLU A 69 8.33 13.27 -8.18
C GLU A 69 7.69 13.05 -9.56
N GLY A 70 7.88 11.86 -10.14
CA GLY A 70 7.28 11.50 -11.42
C GLY A 70 5.75 11.46 -11.36
N ALA A 71 5.18 10.87 -10.33
CA ALA A 71 3.73 10.81 -10.14
C ALA A 71 3.13 12.21 -9.90
N ASN A 72 3.75 13.02 -9.03
CA ASN A 72 3.31 14.39 -8.78
C ASN A 72 3.35 15.23 -10.08
N LYS A 73 4.44 15.14 -10.85
CA LYS A 73 4.58 15.86 -12.12
C LYS A 73 3.53 15.45 -13.15
N ALA A 74 3.22 14.16 -13.24
CA ALA A 74 2.19 13.63 -14.14
C ALA A 74 0.77 13.92 -13.66
N GLY A 75 0.58 14.38 -12.43
CA GLY A 75 -0.72 14.61 -11.84
C GLY A 75 -1.48 13.34 -11.47
N ILE A 76 -0.77 12.24 -11.19
CA ILE A 76 -1.36 10.99 -10.71
C ILE A 76 -1.44 11.05 -9.17
N PRO A 77 -2.63 10.88 -8.56
CA PRO A 77 -2.77 10.84 -7.11
C PRO A 77 -1.90 9.77 -6.45
N VAL A 78 -1.29 10.12 -5.31
CA VAL A 78 -0.29 9.30 -4.63
C VAL A 78 -0.77 8.87 -3.26
N GLY A 79 -0.68 7.55 -3.00
CA GLY A 79 -0.65 6.97 -1.67
C GLY A 79 0.75 6.45 -1.34
N ILE A 80 0.97 6.09 -0.08
CA ILE A 80 2.27 5.65 0.43
C ILE A 80 2.11 4.32 1.16
N TYR A 81 3.09 3.44 1.05
CA TYR A 81 3.19 2.30 1.96
C TYR A 81 4.61 2.12 2.49
N PHE A 82 4.69 1.52 3.66
CA PHE A 82 5.93 1.19 4.36
C PHE A 82 5.88 -0.27 4.81
N TYR A 83 6.87 -1.05 4.40
CA TYR A 83 7.01 -2.44 4.84
C TYR A 83 7.64 -2.47 6.23
N SER A 84 6.83 -2.78 7.26
CA SER A 84 7.24 -2.68 8.65
C SER A 84 7.74 -4.00 9.22
N TYR A 85 8.82 -3.92 9.98
CA TYR A 85 9.32 -4.97 10.87
C TYR A 85 9.05 -4.65 12.34
N ALA A 86 8.14 -3.72 12.63
CA ALA A 86 7.86 -3.30 14.00
C ALA A 86 7.38 -4.48 14.86
N ASN A 87 7.91 -4.57 16.06
CA ASN A 87 7.50 -5.53 17.08
C ASN A 87 7.07 -4.85 18.39
N SER A 88 6.87 -3.54 18.35
CA SER A 88 6.41 -2.73 19.49
C SER A 88 5.64 -1.51 19.00
N LYS A 89 4.81 -0.96 19.88
CA LYS A 89 4.11 0.31 19.63
C LYS A 89 5.08 1.45 19.38
N ASP A 90 6.14 1.56 20.18
CA ASP A 90 7.14 2.62 20.06
C ASP A 90 7.83 2.56 18.68
N ARG A 91 8.14 1.36 18.20
CA ARG A 91 8.74 1.20 16.87
C ARG A 91 7.75 1.55 15.75
N ALA A 92 6.50 1.14 15.86
CA ALA A 92 5.46 1.50 14.89
C ALA A 92 5.23 3.02 14.82
N ILE A 93 5.23 3.69 15.96
CA ILE A 93 5.16 5.16 16.06
C ILE A 93 6.39 5.79 15.40
N ALA A 94 7.58 5.26 15.65
CA ALA A 94 8.81 5.73 15.01
C ALA A 94 8.78 5.54 13.49
N ASP A 95 8.26 4.42 13.00
CA ASP A 95 8.04 4.16 11.57
C ASP A 95 7.19 5.27 10.95
N ALA A 96 6.05 5.56 11.55
CA ALA A 96 5.14 6.60 11.06
C ALA A 96 5.82 7.99 11.03
N LYS A 97 6.53 8.34 12.08
CA LYS A 97 7.26 9.62 12.15
C LYS A 97 8.36 9.72 11.10
N TRP A 98 9.07 8.63 10.84
CA TRP A 98 10.08 8.58 9.79
C TRP A 98 9.46 8.80 8.41
N ILE A 99 8.33 8.14 8.12
CA ILE A 99 7.59 8.31 6.86
C ILE A 99 7.19 9.77 6.67
N LEU A 100 6.62 10.40 7.70
CA LEU A 100 6.16 11.79 7.62
C LEU A 100 7.29 12.76 7.25
N LYS A 101 8.52 12.50 7.71
CA LYS A 101 9.69 13.27 7.28
C LYS A 101 10.03 13.05 5.82
N GLN A 102 9.94 11.81 5.33
CA GLN A 102 10.32 11.49 3.95
C GLN A 102 9.37 12.10 2.92
N ILE A 103 8.10 12.28 3.27
CA ILE A 103 7.08 12.80 2.35
C ILE A 103 6.92 14.32 2.42
N GLU A 104 7.66 15.02 3.29
CA GLU A 104 7.63 16.48 3.37
C GLU A 104 7.90 17.12 1.99
N GLY A 105 7.04 18.07 1.60
CA GLY A 105 7.16 18.80 0.34
C GLY A 105 6.61 18.07 -0.88
N TYR A 106 6.14 16.84 -0.75
CA TYR A 106 5.48 16.11 -1.82
C TYR A 106 3.96 16.11 -1.63
N GLN A 107 3.24 15.93 -2.74
CA GLN A 107 1.79 15.80 -2.72
C GLN A 107 1.41 14.34 -2.49
N VAL A 108 0.71 14.08 -1.40
CA VAL A 108 0.19 12.76 -1.01
C VAL A 108 -1.30 12.92 -0.72
N ASP A 109 -2.14 12.49 -1.66
CA ASP A 109 -3.60 12.69 -1.60
C ASP A 109 -4.35 11.48 -1.07
N LEU A 110 -3.72 10.31 -1.09
CA LEU A 110 -4.31 9.02 -0.73
C LEU A 110 -3.68 8.50 0.55
N PRO A 111 -4.23 7.42 1.15
CA PRO A 111 -3.76 6.93 2.44
C PRO A 111 -2.29 6.54 2.51
N ILE A 112 -1.77 6.61 3.73
CA ILE A 112 -0.49 6.03 4.12
C ILE A 112 -0.78 4.66 4.75
N ALA A 113 -0.27 3.61 4.14
CA ALA A 113 -0.55 2.24 4.53
C ALA A 113 0.54 1.64 5.43
N PHE A 114 0.09 1.00 6.49
CA PHE A 114 0.91 0.12 7.32
C PHE A 114 0.88 -1.28 6.72
N ASP A 115 2.04 -1.77 6.26
CA ASP A 115 2.23 -3.09 5.64
C ASP A 115 3.10 -3.94 6.56
N TRP A 116 2.47 -4.91 7.24
CA TRP A 116 3.15 -5.84 8.12
C TRP A 116 2.82 -7.27 7.70
N GLU A 117 3.84 -8.05 7.33
CA GLU A 117 3.68 -9.37 6.72
C GLU A 117 4.52 -10.47 7.41
N ASN A 118 4.93 -10.21 8.66
CA ASN A 118 5.99 -11.02 9.30
C ASN A 118 5.46 -12.12 10.23
N TRP A 119 4.25 -12.63 9.98
CA TRP A 119 3.63 -13.65 10.84
C TRP A 119 4.47 -14.92 10.97
N SER A 120 5.22 -15.30 9.94
CA SER A 120 6.12 -16.47 9.99
C SER A 120 7.23 -16.32 11.05
N PHE A 121 7.54 -15.10 11.45
CA PHE A 121 8.50 -14.76 12.49
C PHE A 121 7.83 -14.36 13.81
N TYR A 122 6.58 -14.74 14.02
CA TYR A 122 5.78 -14.33 15.17
C TYR A 122 6.49 -14.51 16.51
N ASN A 123 7.20 -15.63 16.69
CA ASN A 123 7.96 -15.89 17.93
C ASN A 123 9.06 -14.87 18.19
N GLU A 124 9.61 -14.27 17.15
CA GLU A 124 10.63 -13.22 17.26
C GLU A 124 10.01 -11.87 17.63
N PHE A 125 8.76 -11.64 17.23
CA PHE A 125 8.03 -10.41 17.52
C PHE A 125 7.43 -10.37 18.92
N ASN A 126 7.14 -11.53 19.50
CA ASN A 126 6.60 -11.68 20.86
C ASN A 126 5.35 -10.83 21.12
N LEU A 127 4.43 -10.82 20.16
CA LEU A 127 3.18 -10.05 20.22
C LEU A 127 1.97 -10.99 20.15
N SER A 128 0.92 -10.67 20.92
CA SER A 128 -0.40 -11.26 20.76
C SER A 128 -1.13 -10.63 19.56
N PHE A 129 -2.25 -11.22 19.13
CA PHE A 129 -3.10 -10.61 18.10
C PHE A 129 -3.59 -9.22 18.53
N PHE A 130 -3.95 -9.08 19.79
CA PHE A 130 -4.33 -7.79 20.36
C PHE A 130 -3.16 -6.81 20.30
N GLY A 131 -1.96 -7.22 20.70
CA GLY A 131 -0.75 -6.39 20.67
C GLY A 131 -0.38 -5.96 19.26
N LEU A 132 -0.52 -6.85 18.26
CA LEU A 132 -0.30 -6.54 16.85
C LEU A 132 -1.27 -5.47 16.34
N THR A 133 -2.55 -5.64 16.63
CA THR A 133 -3.59 -4.70 16.21
C THR A 133 -3.41 -3.34 16.89
N ASP A 134 -3.08 -3.33 18.19
CA ASP A 134 -2.79 -2.10 18.93
C ASP A 134 -1.55 -1.37 18.38
N MET A 135 -0.53 -2.13 17.98
CA MET A 135 0.66 -1.61 17.31
C MET A 135 0.30 -0.94 15.97
N ALA A 136 -0.47 -1.62 15.13
CA ALA A 136 -0.94 -1.06 13.87
C ALA A 136 -1.76 0.21 14.08
N ASN A 137 -2.68 0.21 15.05
CA ASN A 137 -3.47 1.39 15.40
C ASN A 137 -2.60 2.55 15.87
N SER A 138 -1.51 2.28 16.58
CA SER A 138 -0.57 3.32 17.02
C SER A 138 0.13 4.00 15.85
N PHE A 139 0.56 3.23 14.85
CA PHE A 139 1.09 3.77 13.59
C PHE A 139 0.07 4.66 12.89
N LEU A 140 -1.14 4.13 12.70
CA LEU A 140 -2.20 4.80 11.95
C LEU A 140 -2.68 6.08 12.66
N SER A 141 -2.70 6.08 13.99
CA SER A 141 -3.04 7.27 14.77
C SER A 141 -2.04 8.42 14.55
N VAL A 142 -0.75 8.12 14.49
CA VAL A 142 0.29 9.14 14.19
C VAL A 142 0.09 9.74 12.79
N VAL A 143 -0.25 8.90 11.82
CA VAL A 143 -0.52 9.32 10.44
C VAL A 143 -1.75 10.24 10.39
N GLU A 144 -2.83 9.85 11.06
CA GLU A 144 -4.08 10.63 11.11
C GLU A 144 -3.87 11.98 11.83
N ASP A 145 -3.14 11.98 12.93
CA ASP A 145 -2.84 13.22 13.68
C ASP A 145 -2.03 14.22 12.84
N ALA A 146 -1.27 13.73 11.87
CA ALA A 146 -0.52 14.57 10.93
C ALA A 146 -1.37 15.08 9.74
N GLY A 147 -2.65 14.69 9.65
CA GLY A 147 -3.57 15.14 8.63
C GLY A 147 -3.67 14.24 7.40
N TYR A 148 -3.08 13.05 7.44
CA TYR A 148 -3.19 12.05 6.37
C TYR A 148 -4.20 10.96 6.76
N GLU A 149 -4.77 10.26 5.78
CA GLU A 149 -5.54 9.05 6.05
C GLU A 149 -4.61 7.88 6.30
N GLY A 150 -4.92 7.06 7.30
CA GLY A 150 -4.23 5.81 7.56
C GLY A 150 -4.96 4.62 6.95
N MET A 151 -4.22 3.56 6.60
CA MET A 151 -4.78 2.36 6.00
C MET A 151 -3.97 1.13 6.41
N LEU A 152 -4.65 0.03 6.72
CA LEU A 152 -4.00 -1.25 6.98
C LEU A 152 -3.97 -2.08 5.69
N TYR A 153 -2.75 -2.39 5.19
CA TYR A 153 -2.57 -3.36 4.13
C TYR A 153 -2.36 -4.74 4.70
N SER A 154 -3.14 -5.72 4.24
CA SER A 154 -2.92 -7.12 4.62
C SER A 154 -3.58 -8.10 3.66
N SER A 155 -3.11 -9.35 3.71
CA SER A 155 -3.73 -10.46 2.99
C SER A 155 -5.08 -10.83 3.59
N LYS A 156 -5.95 -11.44 2.76
CA LYS A 156 -7.21 -12.01 3.22
C LYS A 156 -6.99 -12.97 4.39
N THR A 157 -5.99 -13.84 4.30
CA THR A 157 -5.67 -14.80 5.36
C THR A 157 -5.33 -14.11 6.68
N TYR A 158 -4.53 -13.06 6.65
CA TYR A 158 -4.18 -12.31 7.86
C TYR A 158 -5.37 -11.52 8.42
N LEU A 159 -6.17 -10.92 7.54
CA LEU A 159 -7.37 -10.18 7.95
C LEU A 159 -8.40 -11.07 8.65
N GLU A 160 -8.52 -12.32 8.21
CA GLU A 160 -9.47 -13.27 8.80
C GLU A 160 -8.95 -13.95 10.08
N ASN A 161 -7.63 -14.01 10.28
CA ASN A 161 -7.04 -14.86 11.31
C ASN A 161 -6.14 -14.16 12.32
N ILE A 162 -5.61 -12.98 12.00
CA ILE A 162 -4.60 -12.30 12.83
C ILE A 162 -5.08 -10.95 13.32
N TRP A 163 -5.52 -10.10 12.40
CA TRP A 163 -5.93 -8.74 12.73
C TRP A 163 -7.29 -8.74 13.43
N LEU A 164 -7.35 -8.12 14.60
CA LEU A 164 -8.61 -7.77 15.22
C LEU A 164 -9.19 -6.56 14.50
N ASN A 165 -10.46 -6.27 14.75
CA ASN A 165 -11.13 -5.16 14.09
C ASN A 165 -10.39 -3.83 14.37
N THR A 166 -10.11 -3.08 13.31
CA THR A 166 -9.55 -1.73 13.38
C THR A 166 -10.60 -0.73 12.86
N ASP A 167 -10.52 0.49 13.35
CA ASP A 167 -11.39 1.59 12.86
C ASP A 167 -10.86 2.24 11.59
N TYR A 168 -9.78 1.70 11.01
CA TYR A 168 -9.11 2.25 9.83
C TYR A 168 -9.50 1.49 8.56
N PRO A 169 -9.46 2.18 7.41
CA PRO A 169 -9.66 1.53 6.12
C PRO A 169 -8.67 0.39 5.87
N VAL A 170 -9.11 -0.59 5.08
CA VAL A 170 -8.33 -1.77 4.73
C VAL A 170 -7.98 -1.76 3.25
N TRP A 171 -6.73 -2.09 2.97
CA TRP A 171 -6.23 -2.42 1.63
C TRP A 171 -6.00 -3.94 1.60
N LEU A 172 -6.94 -4.64 0.97
CA LEU A 172 -6.98 -6.09 0.89
C LEU A 172 -6.05 -6.62 -0.19
N ALA A 173 -5.20 -7.58 0.14
CA ALA A 173 -4.47 -8.40 -0.84
C ALA A 173 -5.14 -9.77 -0.97
N HIS A 174 -5.69 -10.04 -2.14
CA HIS A 174 -6.29 -11.32 -2.49
C HIS A 174 -6.21 -11.53 -4.00
N TYR A 175 -5.32 -12.40 -4.43
CA TYR A 175 -4.99 -12.60 -5.86
C TYR A 175 -5.97 -13.56 -6.51
N THR A 176 -7.05 -13.01 -7.00
CA THR A 176 -8.18 -13.72 -7.61
C THR A 176 -8.96 -12.75 -8.51
N SER A 177 -9.82 -13.28 -9.35
CA SER A 177 -10.69 -12.47 -10.20
C SER A 177 -11.89 -11.88 -9.45
N LYS A 178 -12.30 -12.52 -8.34
CA LYS A 178 -13.41 -12.08 -7.51
C LYS A 178 -13.12 -12.46 -6.06
N THR A 179 -12.97 -11.47 -5.21
CA THR A 179 -12.71 -11.73 -3.79
C THR A 179 -13.98 -12.19 -3.07
N ASN A 180 -13.83 -13.13 -2.16
CA ASN A 180 -14.87 -13.58 -1.24
C ASN A 180 -14.59 -13.13 0.20
N TYR A 181 -13.69 -12.17 0.39
CA TYR A 181 -13.49 -11.58 1.71
C TYR A 181 -14.75 -10.86 2.15
N ALA A 182 -15.26 -11.22 3.33
CA ALA A 182 -16.53 -10.72 3.85
C ALA A 182 -16.40 -9.40 4.62
N GLY A 183 -15.19 -8.99 5.01
CA GLY A 183 -14.94 -7.74 5.74
C GLY A 183 -14.98 -6.53 4.82
N ALA A 184 -14.99 -5.34 5.43
CA ALA A 184 -14.92 -4.08 4.69
C ALA A 184 -13.50 -3.82 4.17
N PHE A 185 -13.37 -3.28 2.96
CA PHE A 185 -12.12 -2.84 2.38
C PHE A 185 -12.36 -1.66 1.43
N SER A 186 -11.39 -0.77 1.35
CA SER A 186 -11.44 0.41 0.48
C SER A 186 -10.58 0.26 -0.77
N TYR A 187 -9.59 -0.62 -0.71
CA TYR A 187 -8.69 -0.96 -1.82
C TYR A 187 -8.55 -2.47 -1.90
N TRP A 188 -8.42 -2.98 -3.11
CA TRP A 188 -8.18 -4.40 -3.36
C TRP A 188 -7.01 -4.57 -4.33
N GLN A 189 -5.92 -5.19 -3.86
CA GLN A 189 -4.80 -5.65 -4.68
C GLN A 189 -5.17 -7.01 -5.26
N LEU A 190 -5.49 -7.05 -6.53
CA LEU A 190 -6.08 -8.24 -7.15
C LEU A 190 -5.06 -9.16 -7.83
N CYS A 191 -3.85 -8.67 -8.10
CA CYS A 191 -2.78 -9.46 -8.72
C CYS A 191 -1.40 -8.84 -8.45
N ASN A 192 -0.36 -9.66 -8.67
CA ASN A 192 1.05 -9.26 -8.61
C ASN A 192 1.81 -9.56 -9.92
N ASN A 193 1.08 -9.92 -10.98
CA ASN A 193 1.63 -10.27 -12.29
C ASN A 193 1.12 -9.32 -13.38
N GLY A 194 0.77 -8.10 -12.99
CA GLY A 194 0.22 -7.10 -13.89
C GLY A 194 1.23 -6.59 -14.90
N ARG A 195 0.69 -6.10 -16.02
CA ARG A 195 1.47 -5.42 -17.07
C ARG A 195 0.77 -4.14 -17.46
N VAL A 196 1.54 -3.07 -17.55
CA VAL A 196 1.05 -1.76 -17.94
C VAL A 196 2.15 -0.99 -18.70
N SER A 197 1.75 -0.17 -19.67
CA SER A 197 2.69 0.73 -20.36
C SER A 197 3.36 1.68 -19.36
N GLY A 198 4.67 1.81 -19.45
CA GLY A 198 5.46 2.67 -18.57
C GLY A 198 6.26 1.89 -17.52
N ILE A 199 5.95 0.60 -17.31
CA ILE A 199 6.68 -0.29 -16.43
C ILE A 199 7.17 -1.51 -17.21
N ASN A 200 8.45 -1.81 -17.06
CA ASN A 200 9.06 -2.99 -17.65
C ASN A 200 9.06 -4.13 -16.62
N GLY A 201 8.11 -5.06 -16.74
CA GLY A 201 7.98 -6.19 -15.83
C GLY A 201 6.67 -6.21 -15.05
N ASP A 202 6.62 -7.04 -14.03
CA ASP A 202 5.44 -7.24 -13.21
C ASP A 202 5.14 -6.03 -12.30
N VAL A 203 3.86 -5.76 -12.12
CA VAL A 203 3.37 -4.73 -11.21
C VAL A 203 2.08 -5.22 -10.53
N ASP A 204 1.87 -4.77 -9.32
CA ASP A 204 0.64 -5.01 -8.57
C ASP A 204 -0.46 -4.08 -9.10
N ILE A 205 -1.65 -4.64 -9.36
CA ILE A 205 -2.81 -3.86 -9.80
C ILE A 205 -3.86 -3.84 -8.69
N ASN A 206 -4.45 -2.66 -8.50
CA ASN A 206 -5.37 -2.38 -7.42
C ASN A 206 -6.66 -1.72 -7.92
N ILE A 207 -7.75 -1.97 -7.21
CA ILE A 207 -9.00 -1.26 -7.36
C ILE A 207 -9.24 -0.45 -6.09
N ARG A 208 -9.55 0.82 -6.26
CA ARG A 208 -10.04 1.70 -5.20
C ARG A 208 -11.55 1.82 -5.31
N TYR A 209 -12.25 1.63 -4.20
CA TYR A 209 -13.69 1.78 -4.11
C TYR A 209 -14.01 3.15 -3.53
N LEU A 210 -14.71 3.97 -4.31
CA LEU A 210 -15.12 5.30 -3.88
C LEU A 210 -16.34 5.18 -2.96
N ALA A 211 -16.41 6.06 -1.95
CA ALA A 211 -17.56 6.11 -1.09
C ALA A 211 -18.81 6.50 -1.92
N THR A 212 -19.90 5.75 -1.76
CA THR A 212 -21.20 6.15 -2.32
C THR A 212 -21.80 7.22 -1.43
N GLU A 213 -22.25 8.34 -2.03
CA GLU A 213 -23.00 9.39 -1.33
C GLU A 213 -24.35 8.87 -0.80
#